data_d6a83863a4f7976b6692f106efd9b334
#
_entry.id   d6a83863a4f7976b6692f106efd9b334
#
_cell.length_a   1.000
_cell.length_b   1.000
_cell.length_c   1.000
_cell.angle_alpha   90.00
_cell.angle_beta   90.00
_cell.angle_gamma   90.00
#
_symmetry.space_group_name_H-M   'P 1'
#
loop_
_entity.id
_entity.type
_entity.pdbx_description
1 polymer ?
#
loop_
_entity_poly.entity_id
_entity_poly.type
_entity_poly.pdbx_seq_one_letter_code
_entity_poly.pdbx_strand_id
1 'polypeptide(L)'
;MALSREEIAARYSKALFEYSYDANVLDEVQDELNVLLQVAKANPEIIQLLSDPILNKDEKRTFLDTFTTGTSDETKEFLKFLVEYQRFSDFIDIIEAFDVRYNKAKNIADGIATTAIALQKEELDKIANAYAKKYGLATLNVKNKVDPSILGGVVLQVGDIRIDGSIRTKLQEIREQLLENKRGETIEH
;
A
#
# COMPACT_ATOMS: atom_id res chain seq x y z
N MET A 1 -16.91 -13.35 -22.35
CA MET A 1 -15.78 -12.42 -22.18
C MET A 1 -14.91 -12.94 -21.03
N ALA A 2 -13.60 -13.04 -21.24
CA ALA A 2 -12.70 -13.36 -20.11
C ALA A 2 -12.64 -12.12 -19.20
N LEU A 3 -12.74 -12.33 -17.88
CA LEU A 3 -12.59 -11.26 -16.89
C LEU A 3 -11.18 -10.69 -16.96
N SER A 4 -11.04 -9.37 -16.80
CA SER A 4 -9.73 -8.74 -16.67
C SER A 4 -9.07 -9.13 -15.34
N ARG A 5 -7.74 -8.99 -15.22
CA ARG A 5 -7.03 -9.25 -13.96
C ARG A 5 -7.58 -8.39 -12.82
N GLU A 6 -7.88 -7.14 -13.10
CA GLU A 6 -8.47 -6.20 -12.12
C GLU A 6 -9.85 -6.67 -11.63
N GLU A 7 -10.70 -7.17 -12.54
CA GLU A 7 -12.03 -7.71 -12.17
C GLU A 7 -11.91 -8.98 -11.34
N ILE A 8 -10.93 -9.84 -11.65
CA ILE A 8 -10.61 -11.04 -10.87
C ILE A 8 -10.14 -10.62 -9.47
N ALA A 9 -9.15 -9.74 -9.39
CA ALA A 9 -8.61 -9.25 -8.12
C ALA A 9 -9.71 -8.61 -7.26
N ALA A 10 -10.55 -7.75 -7.84
CA ALA A 10 -11.66 -7.12 -7.15
C ALA A 10 -12.69 -8.12 -6.61
N ARG A 11 -13.01 -9.17 -7.38
CA ARG A 11 -13.98 -10.20 -7.00
C ARG A 11 -13.47 -11.10 -5.89
N TYR A 12 -12.24 -11.62 -6.01
CA TYR A 12 -11.66 -12.53 -5.03
C TYR A 12 -11.30 -11.81 -3.74
N SER A 13 -10.74 -10.60 -3.82
CA SER A 13 -10.45 -9.78 -2.64
C SER A 13 -11.71 -9.40 -1.86
N LYS A 14 -12.82 -9.14 -2.58
CA LYS A 14 -14.11 -8.86 -1.94
C LYS A 14 -14.63 -10.08 -1.18
N ALA A 15 -14.61 -11.26 -1.81
CA ALA A 15 -15.10 -12.49 -1.19
C ALA A 15 -14.30 -12.85 0.07
N LEU A 16 -12.95 -12.73 -0.01
CA LEU A 16 -12.09 -12.98 1.14
C LEU A 16 -12.34 -11.97 2.26
N PHE A 17 -12.51 -10.70 1.91
CA PHE A 17 -12.79 -9.64 2.89
C PHE A 17 -14.10 -9.90 3.64
N GLU A 18 -15.18 -10.18 2.91
CA GLU A 18 -16.49 -10.46 3.51
C GLU A 18 -16.43 -11.70 4.40
N TYR A 19 -15.78 -12.77 3.94
CA TYR A 19 -15.59 -13.98 4.73
C TYR A 19 -14.80 -13.74 6.01
N SER A 20 -13.65 -13.06 5.91
CA SER A 20 -12.78 -12.77 7.06
C SER A 20 -13.44 -11.81 8.06
N TYR A 21 -14.23 -10.88 7.56
CA TYR A 21 -14.99 -9.94 8.38
C TYR A 21 -16.08 -10.65 9.18
N ASP A 22 -16.87 -11.51 8.54
CA ASP A 22 -17.96 -12.27 9.17
C ASP A 22 -17.43 -13.29 10.19
N ALA A 23 -16.26 -13.88 9.92
CA ALA A 23 -15.57 -14.79 10.83
C ALA A 23 -14.83 -14.09 11.98
N ASN A 24 -14.74 -12.73 11.98
CA ASN A 24 -13.96 -11.93 12.95
C ASN A 24 -12.45 -12.24 12.97
N VAL A 25 -11.89 -12.67 11.84
CA VAL A 25 -10.46 -12.99 11.67
C VAL A 25 -9.76 -12.03 10.69
N LEU A 26 -10.39 -10.89 10.39
CA LEU A 26 -9.92 -9.96 9.35
C LEU A 26 -8.49 -9.46 9.59
N ASP A 27 -8.14 -9.13 10.84
CA ASP A 27 -6.81 -8.62 11.17
C ASP A 27 -5.74 -9.72 11.08
N GLU A 28 -6.07 -10.94 11.52
CA GLU A 28 -5.17 -12.10 11.43
C GLU A 28 -4.89 -12.48 9.97
N VAL A 29 -5.95 -12.57 9.15
CA VAL A 29 -5.82 -12.85 7.72
C VAL A 29 -5.00 -11.76 7.01
N GLN A 30 -5.19 -10.48 7.35
CA GLN A 30 -4.40 -9.36 6.79
C GLN A 30 -2.92 -9.51 7.10
N ASP A 31 -2.56 -9.80 8.34
CA ASP A 31 -1.16 -9.95 8.77
C ASP A 31 -0.50 -11.14 8.05
N GLU A 32 -1.17 -12.28 7.99
CA GLU A 32 -0.70 -13.48 7.31
C GLU A 32 -0.51 -13.24 5.80
N LEU A 33 -1.49 -12.64 5.13
CA LEU A 33 -1.41 -12.34 3.71
C LEU A 33 -0.29 -11.36 3.38
N ASN A 34 -0.01 -10.39 4.24
CA ASN A 34 1.11 -9.48 4.08
C ASN A 34 2.46 -10.20 4.12
N VAL A 35 2.63 -11.14 5.04
CA VAL A 35 3.84 -11.97 5.11
C VAL A 35 3.99 -12.82 3.86
N LEU A 36 2.92 -13.53 3.45
CA LEU A 36 2.92 -14.36 2.25
C LEU A 36 3.18 -13.55 0.97
N LEU A 37 2.63 -12.34 0.88
CA LEU A 37 2.88 -11.42 -0.23
C LEU A 37 4.35 -11.03 -0.35
N GLN A 38 5.00 -10.70 0.78
CA GLN A 38 6.43 -10.38 0.80
C GLN A 38 7.27 -11.58 0.37
N VAL A 39 6.97 -12.78 0.86
CA VAL A 39 7.65 -14.02 0.47
C VAL A 39 7.47 -14.29 -1.02
N ALA A 40 6.26 -14.16 -1.55
CA ALA A 40 5.98 -14.37 -2.97
C ALA A 40 6.65 -13.34 -3.88
N LYS A 41 6.72 -12.07 -3.46
CA LYS A 41 7.46 -11.02 -4.21
C LYS A 41 8.97 -11.25 -4.22
N ALA A 42 9.52 -11.78 -3.14
CA ALA A 42 10.94 -12.13 -3.05
C ALA A 42 11.30 -13.41 -3.83
N ASN A 43 10.32 -14.30 -4.05
CA ASN A 43 10.50 -15.60 -4.70
C ASN A 43 9.42 -15.81 -5.77
N PRO A 44 9.55 -15.17 -6.95
CA PRO A 44 8.54 -15.26 -8.04
C PRO A 44 8.27 -16.67 -8.54
N GLU A 45 9.24 -17.58 -8.36
CA GLU A 45 9.12 -19.01 -8.68
C GLU A 45 7.97 -19.70 -7.94
N ILE A 46 7.56 -19.22 -6.77
CA ILE A 46 6.41 -19.74 -6.02
C ILE A 46 5.13 -19.56 -6.83
N ILE A 47 4.94 -18.36 -7.39
CA ILE A 47 3.77 -18.05 -8.22
C ILE A 47 3.78 -18.90 -9.48
N GLN A 48 4.95 -19.04 -10.13
CA GLN A 48 5.08 -19.84 -11.34
C GLN A 48 4.75 -21.31 -11.07
N LEU A 49 5.29 -21.89 -10.02
CA LEU A 49 5.10 -23.29 -9.66
C LEU A 49 3.62 -23.60 -9.33
N LEU A 50 2.98 -22.77 -8.51
CA LEU A 50 1.57 -22.98 -8.15
C LEU A 50 0.60 -22.68 -9.30
N SER A 51 1.01 -21.89 -10.29
CA SER A 51 0.23 -21.57 -11.48
C SER A 51 0.48 -22.53 -12.64
N ASP A 52 1.50 -23.39 -12.57
CA ASP A 52 1.88 -24.28 -13.68
C ASP A 52 0.77 -25.32 -13.94
N PRO A 53 0.19 -25.37 -15.14
CA PRO A 53 -0.85 -26.33 -15.48
C PRO A 53 -0.34 -27.78 -15.59
N ILE A 54 0.98 -27.98 -15.70
CA ILE A 54 1.61 -29.31 -15.89
C ILE A 54 1.75 -30.03 -14.54
N LEU A 55 2.00 -29.29 -13.46
CA LEU A 55 2.10 -29.87 -12.12
C LEU A 55 0.77 -30.48 -11.65
N ASN A 56 0.87 -31.68 -11.09
CA ASN A 56 -0.30 -32.36 -10.58
C ASN A 56 -0.83 -31.67 -9.30
N LYS A 57 -2.12 -31.90 -9.00
CA LYS A 57 -2.80 -31.26 -7.87
C LYS A 57 -2.19 -31.62 -6.51
N ASP A 58 -1.66 -32.82 -6.36
CA ASP A 58 -1.12 -33.30 -5.07
C ASP A 58 0.25 -32.65 -4.79
N GLU A 59 1.06 -32.47 -5.83
CA GLU A 59 2.34 -31.72 -5.72
C GLU A 59 2.10 -30.25 -5.36
N LYS A 60 1.13 -29.61 -6.00
CA LYS A 60 0.73 -28.23 -5.66
C LYS A 60 0.23 -28.10 -4.23
N ARG A 61 -0.59 -29.06 -3.76
CA ARG A 61 -1.08 -29.08 -2.39
C ARG A 61 0.04 -29.22 -1.37
N THR A 62 0.97 -30.17 -1.59
CA THR A 62 2.11 -30.36 -0.71
C THR A 62 2.99 -29.11 -0.63
N PHE A 63 3.23 -28.46 -1.77
CA PHE A 63 3.97 -27.21 -1.81
C PHE A 63 3.22 -26.08 -1.11
N LEU A 64 1.92 -25.97 -1.36
CA LEU A 64 1.07 -24.96 -0.73
C LEU A 64 1.02 -25.11 0.79
N ASP A 65 0.90 -26.34 1.30
CA ASP A 65 0.91 -26.63 2.74
C ASP A 65 2.24 -26.19 3.38
N THR A 66 3.36 -26.32 2.65
CA THR A 66 4.67 -25.81 3.09
C THR A 66 4.70 -24.27 3.07
N PHE A 67 4.20 -23.65 1.99
CA PHE A 67 4.16 -22.18 1.83
C PHE A 67 3.26 -21.51 2.88
N THR A 68 2.19 -22.18 3.30
CA THR A 68 1.23 -21.69 4.29
C THR A 68 1.50 -22.19 5.71
N THR A 69 2.71 -22.69 5.99
CA THR A 69 3.05 -23.17 7.33
C THR A 69 2.96 -22.02 8.35
N GLY A 70 2.14 -22.22 9.38
CA GLY A 70 1.96 -21.22 10.44
C GLY A 70 0.85 -20.19 10.18
N THR A 71 0.09 -20.32 9.08
CA THR A 71 -1.09 -19.48 8.84
C THR A 71 -2.36 -20.17 9.36
N SER A 72 -3.43 -19.38 9.52
CA SER A 72 -4.77 -19.84 9.89
C SER A 72 -5.38 -20.79 8.84
N ASP A 73 -6.40 -21.52 9.23
CA ASP A 73 -7.10 -22.42 8.31
C ASP A 73 -7.86 -21.62 7.23
N GLU A 74 -8.37 -20.46 7.56
CA GLU A 74 -9.05 -19.54 6.64
C GLU A 74 -8.13 -19.08 5.50
N THR A 75 -6.92 -18.68 5.83
CA THR A 75 -5.91 -18.30 4.83
C THR A 75 -5.51 -19.48 3.97
N LYS A 76 -5.30 -20.67 4.57
CA LYS A 76 -4.98 -21.90 3.83
C LYS A 76 -6.08 -22.29 2.86
N GLU A 77 -7.34 -22.28 3.30
CA GLU A 77 -8.47 -22.65 2.46
C GLU A 77 -8.63 -21.69 1.29
N PHE A 78 -8.46 -20.38 1.53
CA PHE A 78 -8.50 -19.41 0.45
C PHE A 78 -7.39 -19.65 -0.60
N LEU A 79 -6.17 -19.93 -0.17
CA LEU A 79 -5.07 -20.21 -1.10
C LEU A 79 -5.24 -21.52 -1.84
N LYS A 80 -5.78 -22.56 -1.19
CA LYS A 80 -6.18 -23.81 -1.86
C LYS A 80 -7.22 -23.55 -2.94
N PHE A 81 -8.20 -22.70 -2.65
CA PHE A 81 -9.21 -22.29 -3.60
C PHE A 81 -8.59 -21.58 -4.83
N LEU A 82 -7.61 -20.66 -4.64
CA LEU A 82 -6.92 -20.02 -5.75
C LEU A 82 -6.17 -21.01 -6.65
N VAL A 83 -5.52 -22.03 -6.05
CA VAL A 83 -4.84 -23.10 -6.80
C VAL A 83 -5.85 -23.95 -7.57
N GLU A 84 -6.95 -24.35 -6.95
CA GLU A 84 -7.97 -25.20 -7.55
C GLU A 84 -8.64 -24.54 -8.77
N TYR A 85 -8.91 -23.24 -8.68
CA TYR A 85 -9.53 -22.45 -9.76
C TYR A 85 -8.50 -21.87 -10.74
N GLN A 86 -7.21 -22.25 -10.63
CA GLN A 86 -6.12 -21.80 -11.49
C GLN A 86 -5.99 -20.26 -11.49
N ARG A 87 -6.15 -19.64 -10.32
CA ARG A 87 -6.06 -18.18 -10.10
C ARG A 87 -4.86 -17.75 -9.27
N PHE A 88 -3.93 -18.68 -9.02
CA PHE A 88 -2.74 -18.34 -8.24
C PHE A 88 -1.79 -17.38 -8.98
N SER A 89 -1.87 -17.31 -10.31
CA SER A 89 -1.17 -16.28 -11.10
C SER A 89 -1.61 -14.86 -10.76
N ASP A 90 -2.83 -14.68 -10.27
CA ASP A 90 -3.42 -13.40 -9.89
C ASP A 90 -3.26 -13.11 -8.38
N PHE A 91 -2.51 -13.96 -7.64
CA PHE A 91 -2.34 -13.89 -6.18
C PHE A 91 -1.90 -12.50 -5.71
N ILE A 92 -0.86 -11.92 -6.31
CA ILE A 92 -0.34 -10.61 -5.92
C ILE A 92 -1.43 -9.55 -6.06
N ASP A 93 -2.08 -9.49 -7.22
CA ASP A 93 -3.12 -8.49 -7.51
C ASP A 93 -4.33 -8.64 -6.56
N ILE A 94 -4.69 -9.89 -6.22
CA ILE A 94 -5.79 -10.20 -5.29
C ILE A 94 -5.46 -9.70 -3.88
N ILE A 95 -4.24 -9.96 -3.39
CA ILE A 95 -3.85 -9.56 -2.03
C ILE A 95 -3.67 -8.04 -1.94
N GLU A 96 -3.12 -7.39 -2.95
CA GLU A 96 -3.05 -5.92 -2.99
C GLU A 96 -4.46 -5.29 -3.02
N ALA A 97 -5.40 -5.86 -3.75
CA ALA A 97 -6.78 -5.40 -3.73
C ALA A 97 -7.49 -5.66 -2.38
N PHE A 98 -7.12 -6.73 -1.67
CA PHE A 98 -7.59 -7.00 -0.30
C PHE A 98 -7.05 -5.96 0.67
N ASP A 99 -5.75 -5.63 0.60
CA ASP A 99 -5.10 -4.61 1.43
C ASP A 99 -5.77 -3.25 1.28
N VAL A 100 -6.09 -2.83 0.05
CA VAL A 100 -6.85 -1.60 -0.22
C VAL A 100 -8.22 -1.61 0.47
N ARG A 101 -8.94 -2.74 0.46
CA ARG A 101 -10.25 -2.88 1.13
C ARG A 101 -10.12 -2.84 2.64
N TYR A 102 -9.13 -3.56 3.17
CA TYR A 102 -8.81 -3.58 4.60
C TYR A 102 -8.50 -2.16 5.11
N ASN A 103 -7.59 -1.48 4.44
CA ASN A 103 -7.18 -0.12 4.79
C ASN A 103 -8.38 0.85 4.77
N LYS A 104 -9.24 0.73 3.76
CA LYS A 104 -10.47 1.53 3.68
C LYS A 104 -11.44 1.24 4.84
N ALA A 105 -11.65 -0.03 5.18
CA ALA A 105 -12.55 -0.44 6.26
C ALA A 105 -12.04 -0.02 7.64
N LYS A 106 -10.72 -0.07 7.86
CA LYS A 106 -10.06 0.34 9.10
C LYS A 106 -9.75 1.85 9.15
N ASN A 107 -10.08 2.61 8.11
CA ASN A 107 -9.75 4.03 7.97
C ASN A 107 -8.24 4.30 8.09
N ILE A 108 -7.45 3.44 7.48
CA ILE A 108 -5.99 3.51 7.36
C ILE A 108 -5.64 4.11 6.01
N ALA A 109 -4.67 4.99 5.95
CA ALA A 109 -4.12 5.50 4.71
C ALA A 109 -2.60 5.25 4.64
N ASP A 110 -2.08 5.17 3.41
CA ASP A 110 -0.65 5.12 3.14
C ASP A 110 -0.18 6.46 2.57
N GLY A 111 0.99 6.90 3.00
CA GLY A 111 1.58 8.16 2.57
C GLY A 111 3.07 8.06 2.32
N ILE A 112 3.59 9.03 1.56
CA ILE A 112 5.02 9.19 1.30
C ILE A 112 5.45 10.56 1.82
N ALA A 113 6.38 10.58 2.78
CA ALA A 113 7.05 11.78 3.24
C ALA A 113 8.39 11.93 2.51
N THR A 114 8.46 12.91 1.61
CA THR A 114 9.72 13.29 0.95
C THR A 114 10.44 14.31 1.80
N THR A 115 11.71 14.06 2.13
CA THR A 115 12.55 14.90 3.00
C THR A 115 13.95 15.01 2.43
N ALA A 116 14.69 16.06 2.80
CA ALA A 116 16.06 16.26 2.30
C ALA A 116 17.07 15.24 2.85
N ILE A 117 16.80 14.70 4.04
CA ILE A 117 17.59 13.68 4.73
C ILE A 117 16.65 12.60 5.25
N ALA A 118 17.17 11.40 5.53
CA ALA A 118 16.38 10.35 6.12
C ALA A 118 15.90 10.73 7.53
N LEU A 119 14.62 10.56 7.80
CA LEU A 119 14.02 10.79 9.10
C LEU A 119 14.09 9.53 9.97
N GLN A 120 14.17 9.73 11.28
CA GLN A 120 14.01 8.65 12.25
C GLN A 120 12.53 8.26 12.36
N LYS A 121 12.29 7.04 12.88
CA LYS A 121 10.91 6.51 12.99
C LYS A 121 10.00 7.44 13.81
N GLU A 122 10.52 7.99 14.91
CA GLU A 122 9.78 8.88 15.80
C GLU A 122 9.34 10.19 15.11
N GLU A 123 10.13 10.67 14.15
CA GLU A 123 9.80 11.86 13.36
C GLU A 123 8.72 11.56 12.32
N LEU A 124 8.80 10.39 11.67
CA LEU A 124 7.77 9.91 10.76
C LEU A 124 6.43 9.67 11.49
N ASP A 125 6.49 9.09 12.68
CA ASP A 125 5.31 8.85 13.52
C ASP A 125 4.62 10.17 13.94
N LYS A 126 5.38 11.22 14.22
CA LYS A 126 4.84 12.55 14.50
C LYS A 126 4.10 13.14 13.30
N ILE A 127 4.67 13.01 12.11
CA ILE A 127 4.04 13.47 10.85
C ILE A 127 2.76 12.69 10.61
N ALA A 128 2.81 11.36 10.74
CA ALA A 128 1.68 10.46 10.57
C ALA A 128 0.53 10.80 11.52
N ASN A 129 0.81 10.93 12.81
CA ASN A 129 -0.18 11.23 13.83
C ASN A 129 -0.81 12.62 13.64
N ALA A 130 -0.01 13.63 13.28
CA ALA A 130 -0.52 14.98 13.02
C ALA A 130 -1.48 15.00 11.83
N TYR A 131 -1.14 14.28 10.76
CA TYR A 131 -2.00 14.16 9.59
C TYR A 131 -3.27 13.35 9.89
N ALA A 132 -3.13 12.19 10.52
CA ALA A 132 -4.26 11.32 10.88
C ALA A 132 -5.27 12.09 11.75
N LYS A 133 -4.80 12.82 12.76
CA LYS A 133 -5.65 13.67 13.61
C LYS A 133 -6.37 14.75 12.82
N LYS A 134 -5.67 15.42 11.89
CA LYS A 134 -6.23 16.51 11.09
C LYS A 134 -7.32 16.04 10.13
N TYR A 135 -7.16 14.85 9.55
CA TYR A 135 -8.06 14.30 8.52
C TYR A 135 -8.98 13.19 9.03
N GLY A 136 -8.96 12.90 10.34
CA GLY A 136 -9.86 11.93 10.97
C GLY A 136 -9.56 10.48 10.58
N LEU A 137 -8.30 10.16 10.24
CA LEU A 137 -7.87 8.79 9.97
C LEU A 137 -7.61 8.05 11.28
N ALA A 138 -7.80 6.73 11.26
CA ALA A 138 -7.37 5.88 12.37
C ALA A 138 -5.83 5.77 12.42
N THR A 139 -5.21 5.60 11.26
CA THR A 139 -3.75 5.48 11.12
C THR A 139 -3.29 6.01 9.77
N LEU A 140 -2.10 6.59 9.71
CA LEU A 140 -1.38 6.88 8.49
C LEU A 140 -0.03 6.14 8.51
N ASN A 141 0.18 5.23 7.56
CA ASN A 141 1.47 4.58 7.36
C ASN A 141 2.33 5.48 6.47
N VAL A 142 3.46 5.96 6.96
CA VAL A 142 4.33 6.87 6.20
C VAL A 142 5.63 6.18 5.82
N LYS A 143 5.91 6.15 4.50
CA LYS A 143 7.22 5.76 3.96
C LYS A 143 8.07 7.01 3.73
N ASN A 144 9.33 6.97 4.15
CA ASN A 144 10.26 8.08 3.90
C ASN A 144 10.93 7.93 2.54
N LYS A 145 10.87 8.98 1.73
CA LYS A 145 11.64 9.15 0.50
C LYS A 145 12.63 10.29 0.68
N VAL A 146 13.90 10.04 0.45
CA VAL A 146 14.94 11.08 0.54
C VAL A 146 15.12 11.75 -0.81
N ASP A 147 14.97 13.07 -0.83
CA ASP A 147 15.23 13.94 -1.99
C ASP A 147 15.89 15.25 -1.53
N PRO A 148 17.22 15.38 -1.65
CA PRO A 148 17.93 16.58 -1.23
C PRO A 148 17.51 17.83 -1.98
N SER A 149 16.87 17.72 -3.15
CA SER A 149 16.46 18.87 -3.98
C SER A 149 15.43 19.77 -3.32
N ILE A 150 14.70 19.28 -2.30
CA ILE A 150 13.73 20.10 -1.55
C ILE A 150 14.39 21.07 -0.55
N LEU A 151 15.71 20.94 -0.34
CA LEU A 151 16.57 21.74 0.55
C LEU A 151 16.27 21.57 2.05
N GLY A 152 15.09 21.05 2.44
CA GLY A 152 14.65 20.85 3.80
C GLY A 152 13.13 20.94 3.93
N GLY A 153 12.62 20.67 5.13
CA GLY A 153 11.19 20.52 5.36
C GLY A 153 10.68 19.15 4.91
N VAL A 154 9.37 19.03 4.70
CA VAL A 154 8.70 17.79 4.29
C VAL A 154 7.65 18.05 3.22
N VAL A 155 7.60 17.17 2.23
CA VAL A 155 6.49 17.06 1.28
C VAL A 155 5.76 15.76 1.59
N LEU A 156 4.54 15.84 2.07
CA LEU A 156 3.71 14.67 2.38
C LEU A 156 2.69 14.46 1.27
N GLN A 157 2.64 13.25 0.72
CA GLN A 157 1.65 12.81 -0.25
C GLN A 157 0.87 11.63 0.32
N VAL A 158 -0.46 11.76 0.36
CA VAL A 158 -1.40 10.73 0.81
C VAL A 158 -2.50 10.62 -0.26
N GLY A 159 -2.47 9.54 -1.05
CA GLY A 159 -3.32 9.44 -2.23
C GLY A 159 -3.11 10.63 -3.17
N ASP A 160 -4.19 11.32 -3.50
CA ASP A 160 -4.18 12.50 -4.38
C ASP A 160 -3.85 13.81 -3.65
N ILE A 161 -3.80 13.78 -2.31
CA ILE A 161 -3.50 14.97 -1.49
C ILE A 161 -1.99 15.12 -1.34
N ARG A 162 -1.46 16.29 -1.76
CA ARG A 162 -0.06 16.67 -1.56
C ARG A 162 0.03 17.93 -0.70
N ILE A 163 0.78 17.83 0.38
CA ILE A 163 1.09 18.94 1.27
C ILE A 163 2.59 19.24 1.14
N ASP A 164 2.93 20.37 0.58
CA ASP A 164 4.31 20.79 0.37
C ASP A 164 4.72 21.83 1.41
N GLY A 165 5.53 21.40 2.38
CA GLY A 165 6.16 22.23 3.40
C GLY A 165 7.66 22.38 3.18
N SER A 166 8.16 22.22 1.95
CA SER A 166 9.59 22.33 1.65
C SER A 166 10.11 23.76 1.72
N ILE A 167 11.38 23.88 2.09
CA ILE A 167 12.10 25.18 2.07
C ILE A 167 12.17 25.70 0.64
N ARG A 168 12.34 24.84 -0.34
CA ARG A 168 12.35 25.21 -1.77
C ARG A 168 11.09 25.95 -2.17
N THR A 169 9.93 25.43 -1.85
CA THR A 169 8.64 26.05 -2.17
C THR A 169 8.49 27.38 -1.45
N LYS A 170 8.84 27.47 -0.16
CA LYS A 170 8.79 28.73 0.60
C LYS A 170 9.71 29.81 0.02
N LEU A 171 10.92 29.45 -0.42
CA LEU A 171 11.84 30.40 -1.08
C LEU A 171 11.27 30.89 -2.41
N GLN A 172 10.62 30.04 -3.17
CA GLN A 172 9.98 30.39 -4.43
C GLN A 172 8.81 31.37 -4.20
N GLU A 173 7.95 31.09 -3.24
CA GLU A 173 6.84 31.99 -2.86
C GLU A 173 7.34 33.38 -2.44
N ILE A 174 8.37 33.44 -1.60
CA ILE A 174 8.98 34.71 -1.18
C ILE A 174 9.55 35.45 -2.38
N ARG A 175 10.22 34.73 -3.30
CA ARG A 175 10.77 35.38 -4.52
C ARG A 175 9.66 35.96 -5.39
N GLU A 176 8.56 35.25 -5.56
CA GLU A 176 7.42 35.71 -6.35
C GLU A 176 6.78 36.95 -5.72
N GLN A 177 6.56 36.95 -4.41
CA GLN A 177 6.03 38.11 -3.67
C GLN A 177 6.93 39.35 -3.81
N LEU A 178 8.27 39.18 -3.74
CA LEU A 178 9.20 40.28 -3.93
C LEU A 178 9.19 40.83 -5.35
N LEU A 179 8.98 39.98 -6.36
CA LEU A 179 8.88 40.41 -7.75
C LEU A 179 7.56 41.13 -8.05
N GLU A 180 6.46 40.68 -7.44
CA GLU A 180 5.15 41.35 -7.55
C GLU A 180 5.15 42.73 -6.90
N ASN A 181 5.71 42.87 -5.69
CA ASN A 181 5.85 44.17 -5.02
C ASN A 181 6.67 45.15 -5.83
N LYS A 182 7.79 44.70 -6.46
CA LYS A 182 8.58 45.59 -7.37
C LYS A 182 7.82 46.03 -8.61
N ARG A 183 6.87 45.21 -9.12
CA ARG A 183 6.02 45.60 -10.26
C ARG A 183 4.96 46.62 -9.86
N GLY A 184 4.45 46.60 -8.63
CA GLY A 184 3.48 47.55 -8.09
C GLY A 184 4.06 48.95 -7.92
N GLU A 185 5.31 49.05 -7.46
CA GLU A 185 5.99 50.34 -7.27
C GLU A 185 6.41 51.08 -8.57
N THR A 186 6.44 50.36 -9.71
CA THR A 186 6.85 50.96 -11.01
C THR A 186 5.68 51.61 -11.76
N ILE A 187 4.46 51.58 -11.27
CA ILE A 187 3.25 52.08 -11.93
C ILE A 187 2.79 53.44 -11.33
N GLU A 188 3.44 53.95 -10.28
CA GLU A 188 3.13 55.24 -9.66
C GLU A 188 4.18 56.32 -9.97
N HIS A 189 4.52 56.53 -11.27
CA HIS A 189 5.23 57.73 -11.72
C HIS A 189 4.70 58.16 -13.07
#